data_237015bb0810d95e6a14cdeef230e9ed
#
_entry.id   237015bb0810d95e6a14cdeef230e9ed
#
_cell.length_a   1.000
_cell.length_b   1.000
_cell.length_c   1.000
_cell.angle_alpha   90.00
_cell.angle_beta   90.00
_cell.angle_gamma   90.00
#
_symmetry.space_group_name_H-M   'P 1'
#
loop_
_entity.id
_entity.type
_entity.pdbx_description
1 polymer ?
#
loop_
_entity_poly.entity_id
_entity_poly.type
_entity_poly.pdbx_seq_one_letter_code
_entity_poly.pdbx_strand_id
1 'polypeptide(L)'
;VADINGLFIIPDLPFGNYQISVSYIGYTTQFIDVSIQEKNPDLLKIYLKEETTQLQNINLNAEREERKKEVNVSVLKLTTKTIKKLPGIGGEPDVAQFLQVLPGVVFTGDQGGQLYIRGGAPIHNKVLLDGMTIYSPFHSIGFFSVFDTDLIKKVDVYTGGFGAQYGGRISSIMDIQTRDGNKKELAGRLSANTFASKLLLEGPIFKSLENGISNSFILSAKTSYLNKTSESFYSYLVDDGLPYSFSDFYGKLSFFSK
;
A
#
# COMPACT_ATOMS: atom_id res chain seq x y z
N VAL A 1 6.48 -12.81 39.32
CA VAL A 1 6.48 -13.75 38.18
C VAL A 1 6.46 -15.15 38.75
N ALA A 2 5.68 -16.07 38.20
CA ALA A 2 5.66 -17.48 38.60
C ALA A 2 6.92 -18.19 38.09
N ASP A 3 7.33 -19.25 38.83
CA ASP A 3 8.42 -20.13 38.44
C ASP A 3 7.99 -21.11 37.32
N ILE A 4 8.91 -22.02 36.91
CA ILE A 4 8.67 -23.02 35.86
C ILE A 4 7.57 -24.02 36.22
N ASN A 5 7.26 -24.19 37.52
CA ASN A 5 6.20 -25.09 38.02
C ASN A 5 4.87 -24.32 38.21
N GLY A 6 4.83 -23.05 37.94
CA GLY A 6 3.68 -22.20 38.14
C GLY A 6 3.50 -21.66 39.57
N LEU A 7 4.49 -21.89 40.46
CA LEU A 7 4.45 -21.39 41.82
C LEU A 7 4.79 -19.91 41.86
N PHE A 8 3.96 -19.13 42.56
CA PHE A 8 4.21 -17.71 42.82
C PHE A 8 4.06 -17.40 44.32
N ILE A 9 4.85 -16.46 44.79
CA ILE A 9 4.82 -15.98 46.17
C ILE A 9 4.82 -14.46 46.13
N ILE A 10 3.88 -13.84 46.81
CA ILE A 10 3.83 -12.37 47.01
C ILE A 10 4.05 -12.14 48.50
N PRO A 11 5.29 -11.82 48.92
CA PRO A 11 5.60 -11.60 50.35
C PRO A 11 5.07 -10.26 50.82
N ASP A 12 4.92 -10.13 52.13
CA ASP A 12 4.66 -8.87 52.87
C ASP A 12 3.40 -8.11 52.47
N LEU A 13 2.33 -8.81 52.02
CA LEU A 13 1.03 -8.20 51.80
C LEU A 13 0.31 -7.87 53.12
N PRO A 14 -0.10 -6.62 53.39
CA PRO A 14 -0.94 -6.29 54.53
C PRO A 14 -2.29 -6.99 54.47
N PHE A 15 -3.00 -7.05 55.59
CA PHE A 15 -4.38 -7.52 55.61
C PHE A 15 -5.26 -6.60 54.78
N GLY A 16 -6.11 -7.19 53.93
CA GLY A 16 -6.95 -6.44 53.01
C GLY A 16 -7.51 -7.25 51.87
N ASN A 17 -8.27 -6.59 51.02
CA ASN A 17 -8.82 -7.18 49.78
C ASN A 17 -7.96 -6.76 48.58
N TYR A 18 -7.59 -7.73 47.79
CA TYR A 18 -6.73 -7.54 46.63
C TYR A 18 -7.35 -8.19 45.38
N GLN A 19 -7.11 -7.60 44.25
CA GLN A 19 -7.41 -8.24 42.96
C GLN A 19 -6.11 -8.67 42.30
N ILE A 20 -5.98 -9.97 42.02
CA ILE A 20 -4.82 -10.55 41.36
C ILE A 20 -5.17 -10.74 39.88
N SER A 21 -4.37 -10.16 39.00
CA SER A 21 -4.42 -10.40 37.57
C SER A 21 -3.40 -11.47 37.19
N VAL A 22 -3.86 -12.56 36.58
CA VAL A 22 -3.01 -13.66 36.13
C VAL A 22 -3.11 -13.79 34.62
N SER A 23 -1.98 -13.64 33.94
CA SER A 23 -1.88 -13.74 32.49
C SER A 23 -0.73 -14.65 32.06
N TYR A 24 -0.96 -15.42 31.02
CA TYR A 24 0.07 -16.24 30.37
C TYR A 24 -0.20 -16.28 28.86
N ILE A 25 0.86 -16.40 28.07
CA ILE A 25 0.75 -16.42 26.59
C ILE A 25 -0.06 -17.66 26.17
N GLY A 26 -1.14 -17.45 25.41
CA GLY A 26 -2.05 -18.51 24.97
C GLY A 26 -3.19 -18.83 25.95
N TYR A 27 -3.34 -18.05 27.01
CA TYR A 27 -4.40 -18.21 28.00
C TYR A 27 -5.15 -16.90 28.25
N THR A 28 -6.46 -17.01 28.51
CA THR A 28 -7.30 -15.86 28.87
C THR A 28 -6.85 -15.29 30.21
N THR A 29 -6.60 -13.97 30.27
CA THR A 29 -6.28 -13.26 31.51
C THR A 29 -7.43 -13.38 32.50
N GLN A 30 -7.15 -13.82 33.73
CA GLN A 30 -8.13 -13.93 34.80
C GLN A 30 -7.86 -12.88 35.88
N PHE A 31 -8.94 -12.33 36.43
CA PHE A 31 -8.92 -11.45 37.59
C PHE A 31 -9.60 -12.17 38.76
N ILE A 32 -8.90 -12.28 39.89
CA ILE A 32 -9.35 -12.99 41.06
C ILE A 32 -9.28 -12.09 42.25
N ASP A 33 -10.39 -11.94 42.95
CA ASP A 33 -10.44 -11.17 44.18
C ASP A 33 -10.05 -12.08 45.38
N VAL A 34 -9.07 -11.65 46.15
CA VAL A 34 -8.49 -12.36 47.25
C VAL A 34 -8.55 -11.49 48.55
N SER A 35 -9.07 -12.05 49.60
CA SER A 35 -9.09 -11.36 50.89
C SER A 35 -8.08 -12.00 51.83
N ILE A 36 -7.12 -11.21 52.30
CA ILE A 36 -6.09 -11.65 53.26
C ILE A 36 -6.51 -11.20 54.66
N GLN A 37 -6.92 -12.20 55.46
CA GLN A 37 -7.39 -11.98 56.84
C GLN A 37 -6.51 -12.65 57.87
N GLU A 38 -5.67 -13.61 57.48
CA GLU A 38 -4.82 -14.40 58.34
C GLU A 38 -3.35 -14.35 57.89
N LYS A 39 -2.43 -14.58 58.86
CA LYS A 39 -0.98 -14.59 58.63
C LYS A 39 -0.48 -15.68 57.66
N ASN A 40 -1.22 -16.80 57.51
CA ASN A 40 -0.93 -17.90 56.59
C ASN A 40 -2.18 -18.20 55.77
N PRO A 41 -2.41 -17.51 54.63
CA PRO A 41 -3.51 -17.83 53.75
C PRO A 41 -3.32 -19.22 53.12
N ASP A 42 -4.45 -19.88 52.85
CA ASP A 42 -4.48 -21.13 52.12
C ASP A 42 -3.86 -21.01 50.72
N LEU A 43 -3.34 -22.11 50.20
CA LEU A 43 -2.74 -22.17 48.88
C LEU A 43 -3.77 -21.86 47.79
N LEU A 44 -3.62 -20.71 47.13
CA LEU A 44 -4.49 -20.30 46.03
C LEU A 44 -4.08 -21.06 44.74
N LYS A 45 -4.99 -21.89 44.21
CA LYS A 45 -4.79 -22.59 42.93
C LYS A 45 -5.59 -21.91 41.84
N ILE A 46 -4.93 -21.45 40.78
CA ILE A 46 -5.53 -20.75 39.68
C ILE A 46 -5.36 -21.58 38.39
N TYR A 47 -6.47 -21.92 37.76
CA TYR A 47 -6.49 -22.67 36.52
C TYR A 47 -6.81 -21.70 35.38
N LEU A 48 -5.85 -21.42 34.52
CA LEU A 48 -6.03 -20.60 33.34
C LEU A 48 -6.75 -21.42 32.24
N LYS A 49 -7.68 -20.75 31.54
CA LYS A 49 -8.34 -21.34 30.35
C LYS A 49 -7.50 -21.03 29.15
N GLU A 50 -7.22 -22.03 28.33
CA GLU A 50 -6.59 -21.80 27.03
C GLU A 50 -7.43 -20.84 26.19
N GLU A 51 -6.81 -19.77 25.77
CA GLU A 51 -7.35 -18.90 24.76
C GLU A 51 -6.96 -19.52 23.42
N THR A 52 -7.89 -20.27 22.81
CA THR A 52 -7.81 -20.51 21.38
C THR A 52 -7.97 -19.15 20.69
N THR A 53 -6.90 -18.39 20.61
CA THR A 53 -6.79 -17.32 19.66
C THR A 53 -6.88 -18.03 18.31
N GLN A 54 -8.09 -18.16 17.80
CA GLN A 54 -8.26 -18.27 16.36
C GLN A 54 -7.60 -16.99 15.85
N LEU A 55 -6.34 -17.08 15.47
CA LEU A 55 -5.74 -16.14 14.55
C LEU A 55 -6.80 -16.03 13.44
N GLN A 56 -7.50 -14.91 13.39
CA GLN A 56 -8.37 -14.63 12.28
C GLN A 56 -7.54 -15.01 11.07
N ASN A 57 -7.97 -16.05 10.36
CA ASN A 57 -7.35 -16.49 9.13
C ASN A 57 -7.34 -15.27 8.21
N ILE A 58 -6.27 -14.47 8.38
CA ILE A 58 -6.01 -13.27 7.64
C ILE A 58 -6.03 -13.73 6.21
N ASN A 59 -7.07 -13.43 5.50
CA ASN A 59 -7.28 -13.31 4.05
C ASN A 59 -6.30 -14.00 3.07
N LEU A 60 -5.39 -14.83 3.54
CA LEU A 60 -4.58 -15.72 2.70
C LEU A 60 -5.47 -16.69 1.91
N ASN A 61 -6.67 -17.01 2.44
CA ASN A 61 -7.64 -17.82 1.72
C ASN A 61 -8.34 -17.05 0.62
N ALA A 62 -8.65 -15.75 0.79
CA ALA A 62 -9.29 -14.95 -0.24
C ALA A 62 -8.36 -14.78 -1.45
N GLU A 63 -7.10 -14.39 -1.25
CA GLU A 63 -6.11 -14.31 -2.34
C GLU A 63 -5.84 -15.69 -2.98
N ARG A 64 -5.87 -16.76 -2.20
CA ARG A 64 -5.66 -18.12 -2.70
C ARG A 64 -6.88 -18.65 -3.44
N GLU A 65 -8.08 -18.30 -3.01
CA GLU A 65 -9.34 -18.63 -3.71
C GLU A 65 -9.52 -17.77 -4.96
N GLU A 66 -9.17 -16.49 -4.93
CA GLU A 66 -9.13 -15.64 -6.11
C GLU A 66 -8.14 -16.21 -7.15
N ARG A 67 -6.95 -16.62 -6.73
CA ARG A 67 -5.96 -17.26 -7.63
C ARG A 67 -6.45 -18.61 -8.21
N LYS A 68 -7.33 -19.33 -7.51
CA LYS A 68 -7.92 -20.59 -7.99
C LYS A 68 -9.10 -20.37 -8.92
N LYS A 69 -9.88 -19.31 -8.72
CA LYS A 69 -11.06 -18.98 -9.55
C LYS A 69 -10.68 -18.19 -10.80
N GLU A 70 -9.67 -17.36 -10.72
CA GLU A 70 -9.16 -16.63 -11.87
C GLU A 70 -8.12 -17.49 -12.60
N VAL A 71 -8.51 -18.15 -13.67
CA VAL A 71 -7.59 -18.75 -14.64
C VAL A 71 -6.93 -17.64 -15.44
N ASN A 72 -6.21 -16.76 -14.77
CA ASN A 72 -5.50 -15.66 -15.38
C ASN A 72 -4.06 -16.12 -15.66
N VAL A 73 -3.86 -16.66 -16.85
CA VAL A 73 -2.54 -16.99 -17.35
C VAL A 73 -1.82 -15.66 -17.66
N SER A 74 -0.68 -15.43 -16.98
CA SER A 74 0.18 -14.26 -17.23
C SER A 74 -0.32 -12.92 -16.65
N VAL A 75 -0.85 -12.93 -15.42
CA VAL A 75 -1.16 -11.71 -14.66
C VAL A 75 -0.08 -11.46 -13.61
N LEU A 76 0.49 -10.27 -13.62
CA LEU A 76 1.36 -9.79 -12.56
C LEU A 76 0.59 -8.81 -11.68
N LYS A 77 0.44 -9.14 -10.40
CA LYS A 77 -0.22 -8.30 -9.41
C LYS A 77 0.81 -7.59 -8.55
N LEU A 78 0.84 -6.26 -8.59
CA LEU A 78 1.70 -5.42 -7.76
C LEU A 78 0.88 -4.79 -6.64
N THR A 79 1.27 -5.07 -5.42
CA THR A 79 0.71 -4.44 -4.23
C THR A 79 1.48 -3.16 -3.87
N THR A 80 0.90 -2.29 -3.05
CA THR A 80 1.57 -1.08 -2.53
C THR A 80 2.93 -1.39 -1.90
N LYS A 81 3.06 -2.53 -1.23
CA LYS A 81 4.32 -2.98 -0.62
C LYS A 81 5.40 -3.28 -1.66
N THR A 82 5.01 -3.90 -2.77
CA THR A 82 5.91 -4.22 -3.88
C THR A 82 6.27 -2.95 -4.64
N ILE A 83 5.29 -2.08 -4.91
CA ILE A 83 5.48 -0.82 -5.63
C ILE A 83 6.53 0.07 -4.94
N LYS A 84 6.49 0.18 -3.60
CA LYS A 84 7.47 0.97 -2.83
C LYS A 84 8.91 0.45 -2.91
N LYS A 85 9.13 -0.78 -3.38
CA LYS A 85 10.45 -1.39 -3.56
C LYS A 85 10.93 -1.34 -5.01
N LEU A 86 10.12 -0.79 -5.92
CA LEU A 86 10.48 -0.69 -7.31
C LEU A 86 11.65 0.29 -7.51
N PRO A 87 12.49 0.03 -8.51
CA PRO A 87 13.48 1.00 -8.90
C PRO A 87 12.81 2.26 -9.45
N GLY A 88 13.45 3.39 -9.28
CA GLY A 88 12.98 4.66 -9.82
C GLY A 88 14.13 5.64 -10.00
N ILE A 89 13.97 6.51 -10.97
CA ILE A 89 14.93 7.58 -11.23
C ILE A 89 14.73 8.66 -10.15
N GLY A 90 15.83 9.12 -9.56
CA GLY A 90 15.78 10.13 -8.51
C GLY A 90 15.31 9.65 -7.15
N GLY A 91 15.26 8.32 -6.92
CA GLY A 91 14.92 7.74 -5.63
C GLY A 91 13.41 7.60 -5.36
N GLU A 92 12.55 7.99 -6.30
CA GLU A 92 11.12 7.69 -6.24
C GLU A 92 10.78 6.45 -7.07
N PRO A 93 10.06 5.46 -6.50
CA PRO A 93 9.60 4.30 -7.25
C PRO A 93 8.71 4.73 -8.41
N ASP A 94 8.87 4.08 -9.56
CA ASP A 94 8.05 4.36 -10.75
C ASP A 94 7.54 3.06 -11.37
N VAL A 95 6.23 3.00 -11.64
CA VAL A 95 5.59 1.82 -12.23
C VAL A 95 6.06 1.59 -13.66
N ALA A 96 6.32 2.65 -14.41
CA ALA A 96 6.78 2.55 -15.79
C ALA A 96 8.18 1.92 -15.87
N GLN A 97 9.07 2.29 -14.94
CA GLN A 97 10.40 1.69 -14.84
C GLN A 97 10.33 0.19 -14.53
N PHE A 98 9.36 -0.20 -13.71
CA PHE A 98 9.16 -1.62 -13.41
C PHE A 98 8.68 -2.41 -14.62
N LEU A 99 7.81 -1.85 -15.45
CA LEU A 99 7.32 -2.54 -16.65
C LEU A 99 8.46 -2.92 -17.60
N GLN A 100 9.51 -2.12 -17.66
CA GLN A 100 10.66 -2.34 -18.52
C GLN A 100 11.50 -3.57 -18.16
N VAL A 101 11.44 -4.01 -16.90
CA VAL A 101 12.18 -5.20 -16.43
C VAL A 101 11.36 -6.49 -16.53
N LEU A 102 10.11 -6.42 -16.99
CA LEU A 102 9.25 -7.60 -17.13
C LEU A 102 9.64 -8.45 -18.32
N PRO A 103 9.60 -9.78 -18.21
CA PRO A 103 9.84 -10.67 -19.32
C PRO A 103 8.86 -10.42 -20.48
N GLY A 104 9.38 -10.28 -21.70
CA GLY A 104 8.58 -10.04 -22.91
C GLY A 104 8.09 -8.60 -23.06
N VAL A 105 8.62 -7.66 -22.29
CA VAL A 105 8.41 -6.22 -22.47
C VAL A 105 9.68 -5.61 -23.08
N VAL A 106 9.51 -4.88 -24.16
CA VAL A 106 10.55 -4.07 -24.79
C VAL A 106 10.13 -2.63 -24.72
N PHE A 107 11.00 -1.78 -24.22
CA PHE A 107 10.78 -0.37 -24.08
C PHE A 107 11.69 0.40 -25.05
N THR A 108 11.12 1.34 -25.79
CA THR A 108 11.86 2.23 -26.68
C THR A 108 11.71 3.66 -26.20
N GLY A 109 12.73 4.14 -25.49
CA GLY A 109 12.72 5.49 -24.89
C GLY A 109 12.89 6.62 -25.92
N ASP A 110 13.58 6.36 -27.01
CA ASP A 110 13.87 7.27 -28.12
C ASP A 110 12.61 7.73 -28.89
N GLN A 111 11.51 7.01 -28.78
CA GLN A 111 10.25 7.28 -29.49
C GLN A 111 9.09 7.68 -28.54
N GLY A 112 9.40 8.31 -27.42
CA GLY A 112 8.37 8.83 -26.51
C GLY A 112 7.83 7.81 -25.50
N GLY A 113 8.64 6.82 -25.07
CA GLY A 113 8.27 5.92 -24.02
C GLY A 113 7.26 4.86 -24.43
N GLN A 114 7.54 4.14 -25.50
CA GLN A 114 6.63 3.12 -26.03
C GLN A 114 6.95 1.74 -25.47
N LEU A 115 5.90 1.03 -25.04
CA LEU A 115 5.98 -0.33 -24.52
C LEU A 115 5.49 -1.33 -25.59
N TYR A 116 6.36 -2.24 -26.01
CA TYR A 116 6.03 -3.40 -26.82
C TYR A 116 5.93 -4.60 -25.91
N ILE A 117 4.75 -5.17 -25.80
CA ILE A 117 4.49 -6.29 -24.89
C ILE A 117 4.19 -7.54 -25.70
N ARG A 118 5.02 -8.57 -25.53
CA ARG A 118 4.94 -9.85 -26.26
C ARG A 118 4.81 -9.68 -27.79
N GLY A 119 5.56 -8.73 -28.34
CA GLY A 119 5.54 -8.42 -29.79
C GLY A 119 4.35 -7.58 -30.24
N GLY A 120 3.44 -7.21 -29.34
CA GLY A 120 2.34 -6.30 -29.67
C GLY A 120 2.80 -4.84 -29.73
N ALA A 121 2.31 -4.08 -30.70
CA ALA A 121 2.62 -2.66 -30.84
C ALA A 121 2.05 -1.85 -29.66
N PRO A 122 2.63 -0.69 -29.31
CA PRO A 122 2.20 0.15 -28.19
C PRO A 122 0.72 0.51 -28.23
N ILE A 123 0.16 0.74 -29.41
CA ILE A 123 -1.26 1.03 -29.61
C ILE A 123 -2.18 -0.12 -29.18
N HIS A 124 -1.65 -1.34 -29.08
CA HIS A 124 -2.40 -2.52 -28.65
C HIS A 124 -2.45 -2.69 -27.13
N ASN A 125 -1.75 -1.86 -26.39
CA ASN A 125 -1.78 -1.85 -24.93
C ASN A 125 -2.87 -0.91 -24.43
N LYS A 126 -3.44 -1.22 -23.27
CA LYS A 126 -4.41 -0.37 -22.57
C LYS A 126 -3.93 -0.10 -21.16
N VAL A 127 -3.88 1.16 -20.80
CA VAL A 127 -3.59 1.60 -19.45
C VAL A 127 -4.84 2.20 -18.86
N LEU A 128 -5.24 1.71 -17.70
CA LEU A 128 -6.42 2.17 -16.96
C LEU A 128 -5.97 2.74 -15.62
N LEU A 129 -6.55 3.87 -15.24
CA LEU A 129 -6.47 4.45 -13.91
C LEU A 129 -7.88 4.58 -13.35
N ASP A 130 -8.21 3.80 -12.33
CA ASP A 130 -9.56 3.69 -11.75
C ASP A 130 -10.65 3.48 -12.85
N GLY A 131 -10.35 2.65 -13.86
CA GLY A 131 -11.23 2.35 -14.98
C GLY A 131 -11.19 3.34 -16.15
N MET A 132 -10.54 4.49 -16.01
CA MET A 132 -10.37 5.49 -17.07
C MET A 132 -9.16 5.15 -17.95
N THR A 133 -9.31 5.23 -19.27
CA THR A 133 -8.19 4.99 -20.18
C THR A 133 -7.21 6.16 -20.20
N ILE A 134 -5.95 5.85 -19.92
CA ILE A 134 -4.84 6.81 -20.03
C ILE A 134 -4.10 6.53 -21.34
N TYR A 135 -4.16 7.48 -22.26
CA TYR A 135 -3.57 7.34 -23.60
C TYR A 135 -2.07 7.58 -23.63
N SER A 136 -1.57 8.49 -22.78
CA SER A 136 -0.14 8.80 -22.66
C SER A 136 0.31 8.60 -21.22
N PRO A 137 0.77 7.37 -20.86
CA PRO A 137 1.12 7.04 -19.48
C PRO A 137 2.51 7.53 -19.05
N PHE A 138 3.25 8.17 -19.95
CA PHE A 138 4.63 8.61 -19.72
C PHE A 138 4.82 10.08 -19.99
N HIS A 139 5.72 10.70 -19.22
CA HIS A 139 6.32 12.00 -19.47
C HIS A 139 7.72 11.84 -20.09
N SER A 140 8.19 12.88 -20.77
CA SER A 140 9.60 13.07 -21.15
C SER A 140 10.22 11.79 -21.73
N ILE A 141 9.82 11.40 -22.93
CA ILE A 141 10.35 10.25 -23.65
C ILE A 141 10.34 8.93 -22.84
N GLY A 142 9.46 8.82 -21.83
CA GLY A 142 9.27 7.58 -21.06
C GLY A 142 10.08 7.46 -19.78
N PHE A 143 10.81 8.48 -19.38
CA PHE A 143 11.57 8.44 -18.12
C PHE A 143 10.68 8.49 -16.87
N PHE A 144 9.54 9.14 -16.94
CA PHE A 144 8.64 9.31 -15.80
C PHE A 144 7.23 8.89 -16.19
N SER A 145 6.55 8.18 -15.30
CA SER A 145 5.12 7.93 -15.47
C SER A 145 4.27 9.08 -14.93
N VAL A 146 3.07 9.20 -15.49
CA VAL A 146 2.04 10.12 -14.97
C VAL A 146 1.47 9.65 -13.63
N PHE A 147 1.85 8.46 -13.17
CA PHE A 147 1.30 7.83 -11.98
C PHE A 147 2.13 8.16 -10.74
N ASP A 148 1.47 8.69 -9.71
CA ASP A 148 2.08 8.86 -8.41
C ASP A 148 1.93 7.56 -7.59
N THR A 149 3.06 6.92 -7.27
CA THR A 149 3.08 5.65 -6.54
C THR A 149 2.51 5.73 -5.11
N ASP A 150 2.48 6.92 -4.50
CA ASP A 150 1.85 7.12 -3.19
C ASP A 150 0.32 7.05 -3.27
N LEU A 151 -0.26 7.26 -4.46
CA LEU A 151 -1.69 7.13 -4.70
C LEU A 151 -2.13 5.70 -5.02
N ILE A 152 -1.20 4.84 -5.45
CA ILE A 152 -1.54 3.52 -5.98
C ILE A 152 -1.83 2.53 -4.84
N LYS A 153 -2.96 1.85 -4.95
CA LYS A 153 -3.35 0.72 -4.11
C LYS A 153 -2.83 -0.60 -4.67
N LYS A 154 -3.06 -0.84 -5.95
CA LYS A 154 -2.60 -2.03 -6.68
C LYS A 154 -2.46 -1.74 -8.17
N VAL A 155 -1.63 -2.53 -8.83
CA VAL A 155 -1.51 -2.57 -10.30
C VAL A 155 -1.61 -4.01 -10.74
N ASP A 156 -2.55 -4.29 -11.62
CA ASP A 156 -2.71 -5.60 -12.27
C ASP A 156 -2.25 -5.47 -13.72
N VAL A 157 -1.18 -6.19 -14.08
CA VAL A 157 -0.62 -6.18 -15.44
C VAL A 157 -0.93 -7.51 -16.12
N TYR A 158 -1.78 -7.46 -17.12
CA TYR A 158 -2.16 -8.59 -17.96
C TYR A 158 -1.32 -8.55 -19.23
N THR A 159 -0.39 -9.45 -19.38
CA THR A 159 0.45 -9.55 -20.58
C THR A 159 -0.12 -10.54 -21.62
N GLY A 160 -1.31 -11.05 -21.38
CA GLY A 160 -2.08 -11.95 -22.23
C GLY A 160 -3.22 -12.60 -21.44
N GLY A 161 -4.27 -13.05 -22.13
CA GLY A 161 -5.38 -13.78 -21.48
C GLY A 161 -6.23 -12.95 -20.51
N PHE A 162 -6.58 -11.72 -20.86
CA PHE A 162 -7.46 -10.87 -20.06
C PHE A 162 -8.93 -11.05 -20.42
N GLY A 163 -9.82 -10.78 -19.44
CA GLY A 163 -11.26 -10.97 -19.58
C GLY A 163 -11.91 -9.95 -20.53
N ALA A 164 -13.15 -10.27 -20.96
CA ALA A 164 -13.92 -9.46 -21.91
C ALA A 164 -14.21 -8.02 -21.42
N GLN A 165 -14.15 -7.76 -20.12
CA GLN A 165 -14.28 -6.40 -19.54
C GLN A 165 -13.20 -5.43 -20.02
N TYR A 166 -12.06 -5.93 -20.47
CA TYR A 166 -10.95 -5.14 -20.96
C TYR A 166 -10.93 -4.97 -22.49
N GLY A 167 -12.08 -4.94 -23.13
CA GLY A 167 -12.21 -4.80 -24.59
C GLY A 167 -11.46 -3.59 -25.19
N GLY A 168 -11.27 -3.63 -26.51
CA GLY A 168 -10.71 -2.52 -27.30
C GLY A 168 -9.18 -2.50 -27.42
N ARG A 169 -8.45 -3.46 -26.84
CA ARG A 169 -7.00 -3.68 -27.01
C ARG A 169 -6.72 -5.19 -27.03
N ILE A 170 -5.59 -5.59 -27.61
CA ILE A 170 -5.30 -6.99 -27.91
C ILE A 170 -3.96 -7.51 -27.38
N SER A 171 -3.06 -6.64 -26.91
CA SER A 171 -1.74 -7.07 -26.42
C SER A 171 -1.70 -7.15 -24.90
N SER A 172 -1.86 -6.05 -24.20
CA SER A 172 -1.80 -6.01 -22.75
C SER A 172 -2.76 -5.03 -22.13
N ILE A 173 -3.07 -5.26 -20.85
CA ILE A 173 -3.84 -4.35 -20.01
C ILE A 173 -3.04 -4.06 -18.75
N MET A 174 -2.88 -2.81 -18.40
CA MET A 174 -2.40 -2.36 -17.11
C MET A 174 -3.55 -1.65 -16.38
N ASP A 175 -4.06 -2.30 -15.35
CA ASP A 175 -5.16 -1.77 -14.53
C ASP A 175 -4.60 -1.25 -13.20
N ILE A 176 -4.59 0.07 -13.06
CA ILE A 176 -4.09 0.78 -11.90
C ILE A 176 -5.28 1.23 -11.06
N GLN A 177 -5.31 0.80 -9.81
CA GLN A 177 -6.32 1.23 -8.85
C GLN A 177 -5.67 2.11 -7.79
N THR A 178 -6.25 3.27 -7.56
CA THR A 178 -5.80 4.20 -6.55
C THR A 178 -6.40 3.88 -5.18
N ARG A 179 -5.71 4.29 -4.13
CA ARG A 179 -6.20 4.17 -2.76
C ARG A 179 -7.15 5.32 -2.42
N ASP A 180 -7.91 5.13 -1.38
CA ASP A 180 -8.68 6.20 -0.77
C ASP A 180 -7.80 7.01 0.18
N GLY A 181 -8.25 8.24 0.48
CA GLY A 181 -7.61 9.09 1.48
C GLY A 181 -7.80 8.59 2.91
N ASN A 182 -7.08 9.20 3.85
CA ASN A 182 -7.22 8.92 5.26
C ASN A 182 -8.65 9.27 5.73
N LYS A 183 -9.32 8.31 6.38
CA LYS A 183 -10.70 8.48 6.85
C LYS A 183 -10.79 9.03 8.28
N LYS A 184 -9.68 9.10 9.00
CA LYS A 184 -9.63 9.43 10.43
C LYS A 184 -9.14 10.85 10.69
N GLU A 185 -8.06 11.25 10.03
CA GLU A 185 -7.36 12.49 10.29
C GLU A 185 -6.79 13.12 9.02
N LEU A 186 -6.56 14.41 9.06
CA LEU A 186 -5.84 15.13 8.02
C LEU A 186 -4.37 14.74 8.08
N ALA A 187 -3.84 14.28 6.96
CA ALA A 187 -2.45 13.89 6.79
C ALA A 187 -1.88 14.50 5.51
N GLY A 188 -0.57 14.68 5.49
CA GLY A 188 0.11 15.19 4.32
C GLY A 188 1.51 14.66 4.21
N ARG A 189 2.03 14.66 2.98
CA ARG A 189 3.41 14.30 2.66
C ARG A 189 3.97 15.29 1.69
N LEU A 190 5.14 15.82 2.01
CA LEU A 190 5.97 16.60 1.09
C LEU A 190 7.23 15.79 0.77
N SER A 191 7.52 15.62 -0.51
CA SER A 191 8.76 15.02 -0.98
C SER A 191 9.37 15.88 -2.08
N ALA A 192 10.70 15.91 -2.11
CA ALA A 192 11.46 16.60 -3.13
C ALA A 192 12.74 15.82 -3.42
N ASN A 193 13.10 15.75 -4.68
CA ASN A 193 14.34 15.17 -5.16
C ASN A 193 14.98 16.09 -6.22
N THR A 194 16.05 15.67 -6.87
CA THR A 194 16.75 16.49 -7.88
C THR A 194 15.94 16.74 -9.15
N PHE A 195 14.83 16.03 -9.38
CA PHE A 195 14.04 16.10 -10.61
C PHE A 195 12.67 16.72 -10.42
N ALA A 196 12.03 16.47 -9.26
CA ALA A 196 10.66 16.85 -9.01
C ALA A 196 10.39 17.09 -7.53
N SER A 197 9.32 17.83 -7.25
CA SER A 197 8.72 17.94 -5.93
C SER A 197 7.26 17.50 -5.97
N LYS A 198 6.78 16.98 -4.85
CA LYS A 198 5.42 16.46 -4.72
C LYS A 198 4.84 16.83 -3.37
N LEU A 199 3.59 17.26 -3.40
CA LEU A 199 2.74 17.48 -2.23
C LEU A 199 1.54 16.55 -2.31
N LEU A 200 1.30 15.81 -1.24
CA LEU A 200 0.12 14.96 -1.07
C LEU A 200 -0.62 15.40 0.19
N LEU A 201 -1.92 15.60 0.07
CA LEU A 201 -2.82 15.92 1.18
C LEU A 201 -3.99 14.95 1.16
N GLU A 202 -4.37 14.44 2.32
CA GLU A 202 -5.48 13.52 2.46
C GLU A 202 -6.17 13.67 3.82
N GLY A 203 -7.44 13.37 3.87
CA GLY A 203 -8.19 13.45 5.12
C GLY A 203 -9.68 13.15 4.95
N PRO A 204 -10.45 13.17 6.05
CA PRO A 204 -11.91 13.12 6.00
C PRO A 204 -12.46 14.44 5.45
N ILE A 205 -13.49 14.36 4.59
CA ILE A 205 -14.21 15.54 4.08
C ILE A 205 -15.09 16.11 5.19
N PHE A 206 -15.79 15.22 5.90
CA PHE A 206 -16.61 15.56 7.04
C PHE A 206 -16.27 14.63 8.22
N LYS A 207 -16.40 15.09 9.45
CA LYS A 207 -16.31 14.22 10.62
C LYS A 207 -17.32 13.08 10.46
N SER A 208 -16.87 11.85 10.71
CA SER A 208 -17.73 10.66 10.61
C SER A 208 -18.99 10.89 11.45
N LEU A 209 -20.14 10.91 10.78
CA LEU A 209 -21.44 10.94 11.45
C LEU A 209 -21.69 9.55 12.05
N GLU A 210 -22.39 9.49 13.16
CA GLU A 210 -22.77 8.26 13.89
C GLU A 210 -23.49 7.21 13.02
N ASN A 211 -23.97 7.61 11.84
CA ASN A 211 -24.68 6.77 10.87
C ASN A 211 -23.81 5.84 10.00
N GLY A 212 -22.52 5.70 10.30
CA GLY A 212 -21.66 4.73 9.61
C GLY A 212 -21.22 5.13 8.19
N ILE A 213 -21.49 6.36 7.75
CA ILE A 213 -20.98 6.90 6.48
C ILE A 213 -19.54 7.34 6.71
N SER A 214 -18.61 6.78 5.99
CA SER A 214 -17.22 7.25 5.97
C SER A 214 -16.92 7.92 4.63
N ASN A 215 -16.12 8.98 4.68
CA ASN A 215 -15.72 9.74 3.51
C ASN A 215 -14.24 10.13 3.62
N SER A 216 -13.62 10.37 2.49
CA SER A 216 -12.24 10.86 2.46
C SER A 216 -11.94 11.58 1.15
N PHE A 217 -10.97 12.47 1.20
CA PHE A 217 -10.35 13.05 0.03
C PHE A 217 -8.86 12.70 -0.01
N ILE A 218 -8.30 12.69 -1.21
CA ILE A 218 -6.87 12.64 -1.46
C ILE A 218 -6.55 13.55 -2.64
N LEU A 219 -5.57 14.42 -2.46
CA LEU A 219 -5.08 15.36 -3.45
C LEU A 219 -3.57 15.19 -3.58
N SER A 220 -3.07 15.15 -4.80
CA SER A 220 -1.63 15.13 -5.07
C SER A 220 -1.31 16.17 -6.14
N ALA A 221 -0.22 16.89 -5.94
CA ALA A 221 0.38 17.78 -6.90
C ALA A 221 1.85 17.45 -7.03
N LYS A 222 2.30 17.13 -8.23
CA LYS A 222 3.69 16.82 -8.55
C LYS A 222 4.15 17.78 -9.64
N THR A 223 5.31 18.39 -9.48
CA THR A 223 5.91 19.25 -10.50
C THR A 223 7.37 18.88 -10.69
N SER A 224 7.77 18.81 -11.95
CA SER A 224 9.15 18.59 -12.36
C SER A 224 9.86 19.92 -12.61
N TYR A 225 11.13 19.98 -12.25
CA TYR A 225 12.01 21.09 -12.59
C TYR A 225 13.28 20.59 -13.31
N LEU A 226 13.12 19.50 -14.05
CA LEU A 226 14.20 18.83 -14.76
C LEU A 226 14.93 19.74 -15.75
N ASN A 227 14.19 20.68 -16.39
CA ASN A 227 14.76 21.67 -17.29
C ASN A 227 15.76 22.63 -16.64
N LYS A 228 15.68 22.79 -15.30
CA LYS A 228 16.62 23.66 -14.53
C LYS A 228 17.73 22.85 -13.88
N THR A 229 17.39 21.69 -13.34
CA THR A 229 18.35 20.87 -12.58
C THR A 229 19.26 20.03 -13.47
N SER A 230 18.80 19.67 -14.68
CA SER A 230 19.64 18.91 -15.62
C SER A 230 20.87 19.69 -16.07
N GLU A 231 20.74 20.98 -16.32
CA GLU A 231 21.86 21.85 -16.64
C GLU A 231 22.91 21.89 -15.51
N SER A 232 22.45 22.00 -14.26
CA SER A 232 23.36 22.11 -13.10
C SER A 232 23.98 20.79 -12.65
N PHE A 233 23.24 19.67 -12.72
CA PHE A 233 23.70 18.40 -12.17
C PHE A 233 24.17 17.40 -13.23
N TYR A 234 23.78 17.60 -14.50
CA TYR A 234 24.01 16.65 -15.59
C TYR A 234 24.54 17.34 -16.85
N SER A 235 25.27 18.44 -16.70
CA SER A 235 25.88 19.20 -17.80
C SER A 235 26.76 18.34 -18.73
N TYR A 236 27.30 17.22 -18.21
CA TYR A 236 28.09 16.26 -19.00
C TYR A 236 27.25 15.40 -19.96
N LEU A 237 25.93 15.36 -19.80
CA LEU A 237 25.03 14.61 -20.67
C LEU A 237 24.39 15.47 -21.75
N VAL A 238 24.08 16.73 -21.42
CA VAL A 238 23.36 17.64 -22.32
C VAL A 238 23.84 19.06 -22.05
N ASP A 239 24.47 19.71 -23.02
CA ASP A 239 25.04 21.07 -22.87
C ASP A 239 23.95 22.12 -22.57
N ASP A 240 22.74 22.00 -23.13
CA ASP A 240 21.65 22.98 -23.00
C ASP A 240 20.56 22.55 -21.98
N GLY A 241 20.81 21.53 -21.16
CA GLY A 241 19.82 20.97 -20.26
C GLY A 241 18.70 20.20 -20.98
N LEU A 242 17.88 19.48 -20.23
CA LEU A 242 16.74 18.73 -20.78
C LEU A 242 15.52 19.67 -20.90
N PRO A 243 14.94 19.88 -22.09
CA PRO A 243 13.84 20.85 -22.30
C PRO A 243 12.48 20.35 -21.77
N TYR A 244 12.49 19.48 -20.78
CA TYR A 244 11.28 18.82 -20.28
C TYR A 244 10.90 19.33 -18.90
N SER A 245 9.66 19.72 -18.76
CA SER A 245 8.99 19.94 -17.48
C SER A 245 7.56 19.42 -17.55
N PHE A 246 7.04 18.94 -16.44
CA PHE A 246 5.65 18.48 -16.34
C PHE A 246 5.08 18.81 -14.97
N SER A 247 3.77 18.87 -14.89
CA SER A 247 3.06 18.97 -13.63
C SER A 247 1.83 18.09 -13.69
N ASP A 248 1.65 17.27 -12.67
CA ASP A 248 0.52 16.36 -12.52
C ASP A 248 -0.31 16.77 -11.32
N PHE A 249 -1.61 16.77 -11.50
CA PHE A 249 -2.57 17.00 -10.43
C PHE A 249 -3.54 15.81 -10.38
N TYR A 250 -3.76 15.32 -9.21
CA TYR A 250 -4.71 14.23 -8.96
C TYR A 250 -5.62 14.58 -7.79
N GLY A 251 -6.90 14.27 -7.93
CA GLY A 251 -7.87 14.42 -6.86
C GLY A 251 -8.89 13.29 -6.89
N LYS A 252 -9.19 12.73 -5.71
CA LYS A 252 -10.21 11.71 -5.53
C LYS A 252 -11.02 11.99 -4.27
N LEU A 253 -12.33 11.89 -4.41
CA LEU A 253 -13.29 11.93 -3.29
C LEU A 253 -13.91 10.54 -3.17
N SER A 254 -13.92 9.99 -1.97
CA SER A 254 -14.46 8.66 -1.70
C SER A 254 -15.55 8.74 -0.65
N PHE A 255 -16.70 8.14 -0.95
CA PHE A 255 -17.85 8.06 -0.07
C PHE A 255 -18.25 6.60 0.09
N PHE A 256 -18.42 6.16 1.34
CA PHE A 256 -18.79 4.78 1.67
C PHE A 256 -20.04 4.81 2.53
N SER A 257 -21.07 4.12 2.09
CA SER A 257 -22.23 3.76 2.87
C SER A 257 -22.06 2.35 3.40
N LYS A 258 -22.55 2.11 4.63
CA LYS A 258 -22.64 0.75 5.18
C LYS A 258 -23.75 -0.03 4.50
#